data_d074f36a67393b0d482feeb6908052f5
#
_entry.id   d074f36a67393b0d482feeb6908052f5
#
_cell.length_a   1.000
_cell.length_b   1.000
_cell.length_c   1.000
_cell.angle_alpha   90.00
_cell.angle_beta   90.00
_cell.angle_gamma   90.00
#
_symmetry.space_group_name_H-M   'P 1'
#
loop_
_entity.id
_entity.type
_entity.pdbx_description
1 polymer ?
#
loop_
_entity_poly.entity_id
_entity_poly.type
_entity_poly.pdbx_seq_one_letter_code
_entity_poly.pdbx_strand_id
1 'polypeptide(L)'
;PGSGLRAQGEVPLASAEAQGQVAAYGDVMPSHSMPIEDYALLGDTGTAALVGRGGSIDWLCLPRFDSPACFAALLGSRENGRWLLGPVGRAVSTRRYLGDSFVLQTTHETSTGVVQITDFMPIGDGRADLVRMIEGVSGTVRIRHEWVVRFGYGKVRPWVSRRADTPQIGSGELISAIAGPDMLVLRGSRLPHAVDGRHEDEFDVAAGEHLTFSTTWFKSHHAVPPPIDVDDEVEQTVGRWEVWARSCDHSGPYREAVVRSLLVLRVLTHGGTGGIVAAPTTSLPEQFGGPRNWDYRFCWLRDASLTLEALLRSGYHEETVLWRNWLLRAVAGDPEDMQIMYAVDGGRELPERELSHLDGYAGSRPVRIGNAAVDQRQTDVMGEIMAALDLAREQGLEDTPESWSLQRALVANLARHWNEPDNGLWEIRGPLRHFTHSRVMVWVALDRAINAIERHGLKGPLERWRALRSTVRAEVMDRGYNVERGCFTQHYDTTEVDASLLLLPSVGFIADDDPRFLGTIRAVEQDLLRNGLVMRYRTQAGVDGLPGDEHPFLACSFWLVTAYAGAGRLEEAHALMHRLVALANDVGLLSEEYDPVGSRMVGNFPQAFSHLALIRAALALHEADSAHSEDTPS
;
A
#
# COMPACT_ATOMS: atom_id res chain seq x y z
N PRO A 1 -20.48 -61.99 23.33
CA PRO A 1 -21.73 -61.43 22.90
C PRO A 1 -21.66 -59.92 22.72
N GLY A 2 -22.09 -59.40 21.57
CA GLY A 2 -22.60 -58.07 21.44
C GLY A 2 -21.69 -57.06 20.74
N SER A 3 -21.54 -57.24 19.44
CA SER A 3 -21.14 -56.22 18.46
C SER A 3 -22.06 -54.98 18.49
N GLY A 4 -21.50 -53.82 18.34
CA GLY A 4 -22.25 -52.57 18.16
C GLY A 4 -21.40 -51.55 17.42
N LEU A 5 -21.40 -51.63 16.08
CA LEU A 5 -21.03 -50.53 15.17
C LEU A 5 -21.89 -49.31 15.48
N ARG A 6 -21.30 -48.17 15.69
CA ARG A 6 -21.98 -46.87 15.60
C ARG A 6 -21.34 -46.02 14.53
N ALA A 7 -22.25 -45.46 13.74
CA ALA A 7 -22.09 -44.66 12.54
C ALA A 7 -21.27 -43.37 12.77
N GLN A 8 -20.60 -43.00 11.71
CA GLN A 8 -20.01 -41.70 11.48
C GLN A 8 -21.10 -40.60 11.54
N GLY A 9 -20.93 -39.64 12.43
CA GLY A 9 -21.73 -38.44 12.48
C GLY A 9 -21.14 -37.40 11.53
N GLU A 10 -21.93 -37.01 10.55
CA GLU A 10 -21.71 -35.83 9.73
C GLU A 10 -21.59 -34.58 10.62
N VAL A 11 -20.50 -33.84 10.43
CA VAL A 11 -20.34 -32.50 11.01
C VAL A 11 -21.05 -31.52 10.07
N PRO A 12 -22.03 -30.75 10.52
CA PRO A 12 -22.67 -29.74 9.70
C PRO A 12 -21.69 -28.60 9.42
N LEU A 13 -21.56 -28.25 8.15
CA LEU A 13 -20.98 -26.99 7.70
C LEU A 13 -21.78 -25.84 8.33
N ALA A 14 -21.21 -25.18 9.31
CA ALA A 14 -21.72 -23.92 9.84
C ALA A 14 -21.54 -22.84 8.77
N SER A 15 -22.65 -22.37 8.23
CA SER A 15 -22.72 -21.14 7.46
C SER A 15 -22.11 -20.00 8.27
N ALA A 16 -21.06 -19.36 7.73
CA ALA A 16 -20.50 -18.14 8.29
C ALA A 16 -21.52 -17.01 8.12
N GLU A 17 -22.40 -16.87 9.11
CA GLU A 17 -23.14 -15.62 9.32
C GLU A 17 -22.11 -14.56 9.73
N ALA A 18 -21.93 -13.55 8.88
CA ALA A 18 -21.16 -12.36 9.18
C ALA A 18 -21.73 -11.69 10.44
N GLN A 19 -21.10 -11.91 11.58
CA GLN A 19 -21.39 -11.15 12.79
C GLN A 19 -20.89 -9.72 12.57
N GLY A 20 -21.80 -8.82 12.17
CA GLY A 20 -21.58 -7.39 12.13
C GLY A 20 -21.17 -6.91 13.53
N GLN A 21 -19.93 -6.47 13.66
CA GLN A 21 -19.47 -5.80 14.88
C GLN A 21 -20.25 -4.50 15.06
N VAL A 22 -21.07 -4.45 16.09
CA VAL A 22 -21.83 -3.27 16.49
C VAL A 22 -20.90 -2.31 17.21
N ALA A 23 -20.28 -1.38 16.47
CA ALA A 23 -19.60 -0.25 17.07
C ALA A 23 -20.64 0.82 17.42
N ALA A 24 -20.93 0.98 18.70
CA ALA A 24 -21.84 1.99 19.20
C ALA A 24 -21.11 3.32 19.41
N TYR A 25 -21.22 4.26 18.49
CA TYR A 25 -20.72 5.63 18.66
C TYR A 25 -21.75 6.46 19.42
N GLY A 26 -21.50 6.72 20.72
CA GLY A 26 -22.30 7.60 21.58
C GLY A 26 -21.55 8.90 21.90
N ASP A 27 -22.31 9.97 22.15
CA ASP A 27 -21.84 11.31 22.50
C ASP A 27 -20.72 11.30 23.56
N VAL A 28 -19.58 11.65 23.20
CA VAL A 28 -18.26 11.93 23.74
C VAL A 28 -17.24 11.12 22.91
N MET A 29 -16.76 11.71 21.83
CA MET A 29 -15.56 11.18 21.19
C MET A 29 -14.41 11.32 22.19
N PRO A 30 -13.86 10.23 22.76
CA PRO A 30 -12.62 10.33 23.48
C PRO A 30 -11.52 10.78 22.51
N SER A 31 -10.46 11.34 23.01
CA SER A 31 -9.24 11.76 22.30
C SER A 31 -8.48 10.62 21.62
N HIS A 32 -9.16 9.57 21.13
CA HIS A 32 -8.54 8.41 20.53
C HIS A 32 -8.85 8.37 19.03
N SER A 33 -7.80 8.22 18.24
CA SER A 33 -7.88 7.98 16.80
C SER A 33 -8.78 6.78 16.50
N MET A 34 -9.59 6.86 15.43
CA MET A 34 -10.38 5.74 14.94
C MET A 34 -9.44 4.57 14.58
N PRO A 35 -9.83 3.30 14.79
CA PRO A 35 -9.05 2.15 14.33
C PRO A 35 -8.64 2.25 12.86
N ILE A 36 -7.40 1.85 12.53
CA ILE A 36 -6.90 1.87 11.14
C ILE A 36 -7.79 1.00 10.26
N GLU A 37 -8.20 -0.15 10.76
CA GLU A 37 -9.11 -1.09 10.10
C GLU A 37 -10.50 -0.52 9.80
N ASP A 38 -10.90 0.56 10.46
CA ASP A 38 -12.16 1.25 10.21
C ASP A 38 -12.09 2.28 9.07
N TYR A 39 -10.93 2.50 8.48
CA TYR A 39 -10.80 3.35 7.29
C TYR A 39 -10.98 2.55 5.99
N ALA A 40 -11.58 3.21 4.99
CA ALA A 40 -11.62 2.79 3.60
C ALA A 40 -10.83 3.80 2.75
N LEU A 41 -10.30 3.34 1.62
CA LEU A 41 -9.55 4.13 0.65
C LEU A 41 -10.46 4.65 -0.44
N LEU A 42 -10.34 5.92 -0.77
CA LEU A 42 -10.79 6.51 -2.03
C LEU A 42 -9.56 6.99 -2.80
N GLY A 43 -9.58 6.93 -4.13
CA GLY A 43 -8.45 7.42 -4.91
C GLY A 43 -8.76 7.61 -6.38
N ASP A 44 -8.00 8.52 -7.00
CA ASP A 44 -8.14 8.95 -8.40
C ASP A 44 -6.87 8.68 -9.24
N THR A 45 -5.93 7.91 -8.71
CA THR A 45 -4.57 7.69 -9.26
C THR A 45 -3.66 8.92 -9.23
N GLY A 46 -4.07 10.03 -8.66
CA GLY A 46 -3.25 11.22 -8.39
C GLY A 46 -2.96 11.37 -6.90
N THR A 47 -3.98 11.05 -6.11
CA THR A 47 -3.95 11.10 -4.65
C THR A 47 -4.97 10.13 -4.06
N ALA A 48 -5.08 10.12 -2.72
CA ALA A 48 -6.04 9.28 -2.03
C ALA A 48 -6.56 9.94 -0.75
N ALA A 49 -7.79 9.56 -0.37
CA ALA A 49 -8.43 9.94 0.88
C ALA A 49 -8.74 8.71 1.73
N LEU A 50 -8.69 8.86 3.05
CA LEU A 50 -9.16 7.85 3.99
C LEU A 50 -10.47 8.30 4.64
N VAL A 51 -11.52 7.50 4.46
CA VAL A 51 -12.84 7.72 5.03
C VAL A 51 -13.15 6.68 6.09
N GLY A 52 -13.42 7.15 7.29
CA GLY A 52 -13.78 6.29 8.42
C GLY A 52 -15.22 5.81 8.36
N ARG A 53 -15.51 4.73 9.08
CA ARG A 53 -16.83 4.07 9.14
C ARG A 53 -17.98 5.02 9.53
N GLY A 54 -17.70 6.09 10.27
CA GLY A 54 -18.69 7.13 10.63
C GLY A 54 -18.87 8.25 9.58
N GLY A 55 -18.26 8.13 8.40
CA GLY A 55 -18.37 9.11 7.32
C GLY A 55 -17.42 10.31 7.45
N SER A 56 -16.38 10.25 8.28
CA SER A 56 -15.33 11.29 8.36
C SER A 56 -14.17 10.97 7.45
N ILE A 57 -13.81 11.90 6.56
CA ILE A 57 -12.57 11.87 5.79
C ILE A 57 -11.51 12.59 6.60
N ASP A 58 -10.58 11.83 7.17
CA ASP A 58 -9.60 12.29 8.15
C ASP A 58 -8.19 12.44 7.59
N TRP A 59 -7.96 11.97 6.35
CA TRP A 59 -6.71 12.11 5.64
C TRP A 59 -6.94 12.42 4.16
N LEU A 60 -6.31 13.49 3.67
CA LEU A 60 -6.29 13.84 2.25
C LEU A 60 -5.12 14.77 1.95
N CYS A 61 -4.29 14.38 0.99
CA CYS A 61 -3.23 15.20 0.40
C CYS A 61 -3.68 15.68 -0.99
N LEU A 62 -3.53 16.94 -1.32
CA LEU A 62 -3.91 17.49 -2.63
C LEU A 62 -2.83 18.41 -3.18
N PRO A 63 -2.54 18.34 -4.49
CA PRO A 63 -3.17 17.49 -5.51
C PRO A 63 -2.57 16.08 -5.65
N ARG A 64 -1.46 15.76 -4.96
CA ARG A 64 -0.73 14.50 -5.11
C ARG A 64 -0.55 13.81 -3.76
N PHE A 65 -0.19 12.53 -3.77
CA PHE A 65 0.12 11.76 -2.56
C PHE A 65 1.14 12.44 -1.66
N ASP A 66 2.22 12.97 -2.24
CA ASP A 66 3.34 13.60 -1.52
C ASP A 66 3.11 15.09 -1.20
N SER A 67 1.97 15.66 -1.59
CA SER A 67 1.58 17.02 -1.24
C SER A 67 1.28 17.16 0.26
N PRO A 68 1.40 18.37 0.83
CA PRO A 68 0.96 18.61 2.20
C PRO A 68 -0.54 18.33 2.37
N ALA A 69 -0.89 17.61 3.45
CA ALA A 69 -2.28 17.28 3.71
C ALA A 69 -3.13 18.52 3.98
N CYS A 70 -4.35 18.54 3.45
CA CYS A 70 -5.40 19.52 3.75
C CYS A 70 -6.43 19.01 4.77
N PHE A 71 -6.52 17.68 4.94
CA PHE A 71 -7.15 17.00 6.07
C PHE A 71 -6.13 16.11 6.74
N ALA A 72 -5.90 16.32 8.05
CA ALA A 72 -4.89 15.62 8.83
C ALA A 72 -5.41 15.19 10.22
N ALA A 73 -6.73 15.05 10.38
CA ALA A 73 -7.34 14.58 11.63
C ALA A 73 -6.86 13.17 12.01
N LEU A 74 -6.47 12.34 11.04
CA LEU A 74 -5.86 11.02 11.24
C LEU A 74 -4.66 11.06 12.19
N LEU A 75 -3.82 12.10 12.11
CA LEU A 75 -2.59 12.25 12.89
C LEU A 75 -2.73 13.25 14.05
N GLY A 76 -3.95 13.70 14.34
CA GLY A 76 -4.22 14.68 15.38
C GLY A 76 -5.66 14.62 15.86
N SER A 77 -6.40 15.67 15.59
CA SER A 77 -7.81 15.80 15.95
C SER A 77 -8.61 16.44 14.81
N ARG A 78 -9.92 16.55 14.98
CA ARG A 78 -10.79 17.28 14.03
C ARG A 78 -10.30 18.71 13.74
N GLU A 79 -9.60 19.33 14.67
CA GLU A 79 -9.05 20.69 14.51
C GLU A 79 -7.90 20.74 13.50
N ASN A 80 -7.32 19.58 13.15
CA ASN A 80 -6.26 19.47 12.13
C ASN A 80 -6.81 19.24 10.72
N GLY A 81 -8.14 19.29 10.57
CA GLY A 81 -8.83 19.22 9.28
C GLY A 81 -9.46 17.86 8.99
N ARG A 82 -10.76 17.91 8.63
CA ARG A 82 -11.54 16.75 8.18
C ARG A 82 -12.76 17.18 7.37
N TRP A 83 -13.37 16.22 6.69
CA TRP A 83 -14.70 16.37 6.10
C TRP A 83 -15.63 15.28 6.61
N LEU A 84 -16.44 15.61 7.62
CA LEU A 84 -17.46 14.71 8.16
C LEU A 84 -18.77 14.90 7.40
N LEU A 85 -19.38 13.79 6.99
CA LEU A 85 -20.74 13.69 6.51
C LEU A 85 -21.28 12.35 7.01
N GLY A 86 -22.15 12.37 8.02
CA GLY A 86 -22.63 11.15 8.66
C GLY A 86 -23.75 11.39 9.67
N PRO A 87 -24.40 10.32 10.16
CA PRO A 87 -25.51 10.42 11.10
C PRO A 87 -25.12 11.08 12.42
N VAL A 88 -26.04 11.83 13.00
CA VAL A 88 -25.95 12.30 14.39
C VAL A 88 -26.40 11.17 15.32
N GLY A 89 -25.55 10.82 16.30
CA GLY A 89 -25.81 9.78 17.28
C GLY A 89 -25.41 8.37 16.81
N ARG A 90 -26.07 7.36 17.39
CA ARG A 90 -25.74 5.95 17.13
C ARG A 90 -26.28 5.46 15.79
N ALA A 91 -25.42 4.85 15.00
CA ALA A 91 -25.78 4.13 13.78
C ALA A 91 -25.03 2.80 13.70
N VAL A 92 -25.63 1.80 13.08
CA VAL A 92 -24.93 0.60 12.60
C VAL A 92 -24.52 0.88 11.16
N SER A 93 -23.23 0.73 10.88
CA SER A 93 -22.68 1.08 9.57
C SER A 93 -22.10 -0.15 8.87
N THR A 94 -22.57 -0.42 7.66
CA THR A 94 -22.01 -1.43 6.76
C THR A 94 -21.49 -0.73 5.50
N ARG A 95 -20.41 -1.23 4.93
CA ARG A 95 -19.80 -0.59 3.76
C ARG A 95 -19.32 -1.63 2.76
N ARG A 96 -19.28 -1.19 1.50
CA ARG A 96 -18.76 -1.96 0.38
C ARG A 96 -18.28 -1.02 -0.70
N TYR A 97 -17.36 -1.48 -1.52
CA TYR A 97 -17.13 -0.82 -2.81
C TYR A 97 -18.17 -1.26 -3.83
N LEU A 98 -18.56 -0.35 -4.73
CA LEU A 98 -19.45 -0.65 -5.85
C LEU A 98 -18.63 -1.35 -6.96
N GLY A 99 -18.89 -2.63 -7.16
CA GLY A 99 -18.11 -3.45 -8.08
C GLY A 99 -16.62 -3.50 -7.74
N ASP A 100 -15.80 -3.72 -8.74
CA ASP A 100 -14.34 -3.70 -8.63
C ASP A 100 -13.81 -2.26 -8.76
N SER A 101 -14.17 -1.38 -7.79
CA SER A 101 -13.85 0.05 -7.81
C SER A 101 -13.39 0.58 -6.46
N PHE A 102 -13.10 1.91 -6.39
CA PHE A 102 -12.95 2.67 -5.16
C PHE A 102 -14.09 3.68 -4.94
N VAL A 103 -15.26 3.38 -5.47
CA VAL A 103 -16.50 4.08 -5.14
C VAL A 103 -17.10 3.37 -3.92
N LEU A 104 -17.01 4.02 -2.76
CA LEU A 104 -17.41 3.44 -1.48
C LEU A 104 -18.88 3.78 -1.20
N GLN A 105 -19.69 2.78 -0.93
CA GLN A 105 -21.06 2.93 -0.42
C GLN A 105 -21.11 2.50 1.04
N THR A 106 -21.51 3.42 1.92
CA THR A 106 -21.73 3.17 3.36
C THR A 106 -23.22 3.30 3.67
N THR A 107 -23.83 2.24 4.19
CA THR A 107 -25.21 2.25 4.68
C THR A 107 -25.19 2.49 6.19
N HIS A 108 -25.91 3.50 6.65
CA HIS A 108 -26.08 3.81 8.07
C HIS A 108 -27.52 3.55 8.50
N GLU A 109 -27.69 2.62 9.42
CA GLU A 109 -28.97 2.30 10.04
C GLU A 109 -29.06 2.96 11.42
N THR A 110 -30.06 3.81 11.61
CA THR A 110 -30.33 4.49 12.86
C THR A 110 -31.69 4.06 13.41
N SER A 111 -32.05 4.47 14.63
CA SER A 111 -33.37 4.20 15.19
C SER A 111 -34.52 4.94 14.46
N THR A 112 -34.23 5.92 13.60
CA THR A 112 -35.21 6.77 12.92
C THR A 112 -35.30 6.53 11.42
N GLY A 113 -34.33 5.83 10.82
CA GLY A 113 -34.29 5.57 9.40
C GLY A 113 -32.93 5.06 8.92
N VAL A 114 -32.83 4.90 7.62
CA VAL A 114 -31.62 4.41 6.92
C VAL A 114 -31.21 5.41 5.84
N VAL A 115 -29.92 5.71 5.78
CA VAL A 115 -29.31 6.49 4.69
C VAL A 115 -28.13 5.73 4.09
N GLN A 116 -27.88 5.97 2.81
CA GLN A 116 -26.65 5.55 2.11
C GLN A 116 -25.80 6.77 1.77
N ILE A 117 -24.50 6.67 2.02
CA ILE A 117 -23.52 7.66 1.61
C ILE A 117 -22.59 6.99 0.61
N THR A 118 -22.47 7.59 -0.59
CA THR A 118 -21.54 7.15 -1.63
C THR A 118 -20.42 8.17 -1.75
N ASP A 119 -19.19 7.73 -1.48
CA ASP A 119 -17.98 8.55 -1.48
C ASP A 119 -17.04 8.09 -2.58
N PHE A 120 -16.52 9.02 -3.40
CA PHE A 120 -15.57 8.67 -4.46
C PHE A 120 -14.70 9.84 -4.90
N MET A 121 -13.62 9.52 -5.59
CA MET A 121 -12.76 10.46 -6.31
C MET A 121 -12.85 10.11 -7.79
N PRO A 122 -13.33 11.03 -8.66
CA PRO A 122 -13.40 10.82 -10.11
C PRO A 122 -12.03 10.56 -10.71
N ILE A 123 -11.93 9.68 -11.72
CA ILE A 123 -10.68 9.38 -12.41
C ILE A 123 -10.71 9.80 -13.89
N GLY A 124 -9.57 10.25 -14.39
CA GLY A 124 -9.32 10.38 -15.84
C GLY A 124 -9.41 11.77 -16.44
N ASP A 125 -9.84 12.79 -15.71
CA ASP A 125 -9.94 14.18 -16.23
C ASP A 125 -8.80 15.10 -15.77
N GLY A 126 -7.91 14.59 -14.89
CA GLY A 126 -6.79 15.35 -14.34
C GLY A 126 -7.20 16.39 -13.28
N ARG A 127 -8.45 16.38 -12.85
CA ARG A 127 -8.96 17.20 -11.74
C ARG A 127 -8.70 16.49 -10.41
N ALA A 128 -8.70 17.26 -9.35
CA ALA A 128 -8.59 16.73 -7.98
C ALA A 128 -9.91 17.01 -7.25
N ASP A 129 -10.87 16.15 -7.47
CA ASP A 129 -12.22 16.22 -6.92
C ASP A 129 -12.46 15.11 -5.90
N LEU A 130 -13.21 15.41 -4.85
CA LEU A 130 -13.74 14.43 -3.90
C LEU A 130 -15.24 14.67 -3.79
N VAL A 131 -16.02 13.62 -4.01
CA VAL A 131 -17.48 13.65 -4.13
C VAL A 131 -18.11 12.80 -3.07
N ARG A 132 -19.23 13.31 -2.53
CA ARG A 132 -20.07 12.63 -1.52
C ARG A 132 -21.54 12.78 -1.88
N MET A 133 -22.26 11.68 -1.93
CA MET A 133 -23.69 11.62 -2.21
C MET A 133 -24.40 11.03 -1.00
N ILE A 134 -25.57 11.56 -0.65
CA ILE A 134 -26.45 10.98 0.38
C ILE A 134 -27.79 10.66 -0.24
N GLU A 135 -28.27 9.46 0.01
CA GLU A 135 -29.62 9.01 -0.34
C GLU A 135 -30.37 8.55 0.91
N GLY A 136 -31.54 9.11 1.12
CA GLY A 136 -32.51 8.64 2.14
C GLY A 136 -33.18 7.35 1.67
N VAL A 137 -32.93 6.23 2.36
CA VAL A 137 -33.50 4.92 1.99
C VAL A 137 -34.86 4.69 2.69
N SER A 138 -34.95 4.99 3.98
CA SER A 138 -36.17 4.83 4.74
C SER A 138 -36.20 5.76 5.98
N GLY A 139 -37.39 6.16 6.41
CA GLY A 139 -37.56 7.04 7.58
C GLY A 139 -36.93 8.41 7.38
N THR A 140 -36.37 8.97 8.46
CA THR A 140 -35.66 10.25 8.43
C THR A 140 -34.43 10.17 9.32
N VAL A 141 -33.28 10.54 8.81
CA VAL A 141 -32.00 10.50 9.54
C VAL A 141 -31.41 11.90 9.67
N ARG A 142 -31.06 12.29 10.89
CA ARG A 142 -30.34 13.52 11.17
C ARG A 142 -28.86 13.35 10.76
N ILE A 143 -28.36 14.21 9.87
CA ILE A 143 -27.00 14.20 9.35
C ILE A 143 -26.24 15.40 9.91
N ARG A 144 -24.98 15.17 10.30
CA ARG A 144 -23.97 16.19 10.59
C ARG A 144 -23.04 16.34 9.41
N HIS A 145 -22.83 17.58 8.98
CA HIS A 145 -21.90 17.97 7.94
C HIS A 145 -20.86 18.94 8.52
N GLU A 146 -19.57 18.55 8.54
CA GLU A 146 -18.47 19.42 8.96
C GLU A 146 -17.42 19.46 7.84
N TRP A 147 -17.11 20.65 7.35
CA TRP A 147 -16.02 20.88 6.39
C TRP A 147 -14.96 21.79 7.02
N VAL A 148 -13.87 21.15 7.47
CA VAL A 148 -12.81 21.79 8.25
C VAL A 148 -11.51 21.68 7.45
N VAL A 149 -11.23 22.63 6.57
CA VAL A 149 -9.99 22.66 5.78
C VAL A 149 -8.87 23.24 6.63
N ARG A 150 -7.72 22.57 6.62
CA ARG A 150 -6.48 22.99 7.28
C ARG A 150 -5.30 22.57 6.40
N PHE A 151 -4.71 23.52 5.68
CA PHE A 151 -3.56 23.22 4.83
C PHE A 151 -2.28 22.97 5.66
N GLY A 152 -1.26 22.42 4.98
CA GLY A 152 0.04 22.18 5.60
C GLY A 152 -0.01 21.27 6.82
N TYR A 153 -0.69 20.13 6.72
CA TYR A 153 -0.85 19.16 7.80
C TYR A 153 -1.54 19.74 9.05
N GLY A 154 -2.62 20.46 8.84
CA GLY A 154 -3.41 21.01 9.94
C GLY A 154 -2.89 22.34 10.50
N LYS A 155 -1.78 22.88 9.99
CA LYS A 155 -1.11 24.07 10.53
C LYS A 155 -1.72 25.39 10.05
N VAL A 156 -2.17 25.44 8.81
CA VAL A 156 -2.59 26.69 8.15
C VAL A 156 -4.11 26.75 8.03
N ARG A 157 -4.72 27.71 8.74
CA ARG A 157 -6.14 28.05 8.57
C ARG A 157 -6.31 28.85 7.29
N PRO A 158 -7.19 28.42 6.36
CA PRO A 158 -7.44 29.16 5.14
C PRO A 158 -8.23 30.44 5.38
N TRP A 159 -8.11 31.37 4.45
CA TRP A 159 -9.12 32.41 4.29
C TRP A 159 -10.32 31.79 3.58
N VAL A 160 -11.50 31.86 4.21
CA VAL A 160 -12.72 31.26 3.70
C VAL A 160 -13.72 32.34 3.31
N SER A 161 -14.35 32.17 2.14
CA SER A 161 -15.41 33.06 1.67
C SER A 161 -16.55 32.25 1.03
N ARG A 162 -17.79 32.69 1.27
CA ARG A 162 -18.98 32.22 0.57
C ARG A 162 -19.31 33.21 -0.52
N ARG A 163 -19.57 32.74 -1.72
CA ARG A 163 -19.88 33.59 -2.86
C ARG A 163 -20.83 32.90 -3.84
N ALA A 164 -21.56 33.69 -4.61
CA ALA A 164 -22.32 33.15 -5.72
C ALA A 164 -21.37 32.49 -6.73
N ASP A 165 -21.73 31.34 -7.25
CA ASP A 165 -21.08 30.76 -8.42
C ASP A 165 -21.36 31.62 -9.64
N THR A 166 -20.41 31.75 -10.55
CA THR A 166 -20.61 32.61 -11.73
C THR A 166 -21.60 31.94 -12.69
N PRO A 167 -22.43 32.72 -13.43
CA PRO A 167 -23.41 32.15 -14.37
C PRO A 167 -22.80 31.23 -15.44
N GLN A 168 -21.49 31.37 -15.70
CA GLN A 168 -20.76 30.52 -16.63
C GLN A 168 -20.28 29.19 -15.98
N ILE A 169 -20.39 29.05 -14.66
CA ILE A 169 -19.80 27.94 -13.88
C ILE A 169 -20.87 27.10 -13.18
N GLY A 170 -22.11 27.64 -13.02
CA GLY A 170 -23.23 26.97 -12.35
C GLY A 170 -24.16 27.96 -11.66
N SER A 171 -25.41 27.56 -11.41
CA SER A 171 -26.39 28.38 -10.69
C SER A 171 -26.39 27.98 -9.22
N GLY A 172 -25.61 28.64 -8.37
CA GLY A 172 -25.63 28.34 -6.96
C GLY A 172 -24.61 29.16 -6.17
N GLU A 173 -24.39 28.76 -4.94
CA GLU A 173 -23.35 29.30 -4.06
C GLU A 173 -22.23 28.27 -3.87
N LEU A 174 -21.04 28.74 -3.56
CA LEU A 174 -19.90 27.92 -3.19
C LEU A 174 -19.19 28.49 -1.96
N ILE A 175 -18.46 27.62 -1.25
CA ILE A 175 -17.52 28.04 -0.20
C ILE A 175 -16.11 27.81 -0.76
N SER A 176 -15.27 28.83 -0.73
CA SER A 176 -13.86 28.71 -1.12
C SER A 176 -12.94 28.88 0.08
N ALA A 177 -11.92 28.03 0.19
CA ALA A 177 -10.87 28.07 1.21
C ALA A 177 -9.52 28.21 0.53
N ILE A 178 -8.81 29.30 0.79
CA ILE A 178 -7.53 29.63 0.14
C ILE A 178 -6.41 29.81 1.16
N ALA A 179 -5.23 29.23 0.86
CA ALA A 179 -4.00 29.47 1.60
C ALA A 179 -2.78 29.42 0.66
N GLY A 180 -2.26 30.58 0.30
CA GLY A 180 -1.13 30.67 -0.63
C GLY A 180 -1.48 30.12 -2.02
N PRO A 181 -0.73 29.16 -2.54
CA PRO A 181 -0.98 28.61 -3.88
C PRO A 181 -2.19 27.69 -3.98
N ASP A 182 -2.73 27.23 -2.83
CA ASP A 182 -3.76 26.20 -2.77
C ASP A 182 -5.15 26.80 -2.56
N MET A 183 -6.13 26.28 -3.27
CA MET A 183 -7.54 26.60 -3.08
C MET A 183 -8.37 25.33 -3.14
N LEU A 184 -9.31 25.21 -2.19
CA LEU A 184 -10.40 24.24 -2.19
C LEU A 184 -11.73 24.96 -2.35
N VAL A 185 -12.62 24.38 -3.15
CA VAL A 185 -14.00 24.87 -3.31
C VAL A 185 -14.97 23.76 -2.92
N LEU A 186 -15.88 24.04 -1.99
CA LEU A 186 -17.00 23.20 -1.66
C LEU A 186 -18.25 23.64 -2.41
N ARG A 187 -18.90 22.73 -3.10
CA ARG A 187 -20.22 22.85 -3.72
C ARG A 187 -21.15 21.77 -3.18
N GLY A 188 -22.42 21.96 -3.31
CA GLY A 188 -23.39 20.93 -2.95
C GLY A 188 -24.82 21.44 -2.84
N SER A 189 -25.75 20.51 -2.70
CA SER A 189 -27.17 20.76 -2.53
C SER A 189 -27.48 21.66 -1.32
N ARG A 190 -26.57 21.64 -0.34
CA ARG A 190 -26.63 22.44 0.87
C ARG A 190 -25.22 22.77 1.37
N LEU A 191 -25.00 24.04 1.71
CA LEU A 191 -23.69 24.49 2.20
C LEU A 191 -23.71 24.73 3.71
N PRO A 192 -22.71 24.26 4.46
CA PRO A 192 -22.61 24.47 5.89
C PRO A 192 -22.34 25.94 6.25
N HIS A 193 -22.60 26.31 7.49
CA HIS A 193 -22.44 27.66 8.01
C HIS A 193 -21.10 27.80 8.77
N ALA A 194 -20.53 29.01 8.75
CA ALA A 194 -19.32 29.31 9.50
C ALA A 194 -19.58 29.35 11.01
N VAL A 195 -18.87 28.52 11.77
CA VAL A 195 -18.94 28.44 13.22
C VAL A 195 -17.51 28.30 13.77
N ASP A 196 -17.02 29.26 14.53
CA ASP A 196 -15.71 29.22 15.21
C ASP A 196 -14.53 28.77 14.33
N GLY A 197 -14.48 29.25 13.07
CA GLY A 197 -13.42 28.96 12.10
C GLY A 197 -13.55 27.55 11.47
N ARG A 198 -14.72 26.95 11.52
CA ARG A 198 -15.14 25.71 10.84
C ARG A 198 -16.42 26.00 10.05
N HIS A 199 -16.81 25.07 9.18
CA HIS A 199 -18.09 25.09 8.50
C HIS A 199 -18.88 23.86 8.94
N GLU A 200 -20.00 24.07 9.61
CA GLU A 200 -20.83 23.02 10.22
C GLU A 200 -22.31 23.23 9.87
N ASP A 201 -23.03 22.13 9.68
CA ASP A 201 -24.48 22.09 9.54
C ASP A 201 -25.03 20.77 10.06
N GLU A 202 -26.28 20.79 10.49
CA GLU A 202 -27.09 19.58 10.79
C GLU A 202 -28.44 19.68 10.09
N PHE A 203 -28.79 18.61 9.39
CA PHE A 203 -30.05 18.57 8.64
C PHE A 203 -30.63 17.15 8.63
N ASP A 204 -31.92 17.08 8.33
CA ASP A 204 -32.63 15.82 8.19
C ASP A 204 -32.65 15.39 6.73
N VAL A 205 -32.48 14.08 6.49
CA VAL A 205 -32.64 13.44 5.17
C VAL A 205 -33.76 12.43 5.28
N ALA A 206 -34.84 12.67 4.52
CA ALA A 206 -35.99 11.79 4.46
C ALA A 206 -35.87 10.75 3.34
N ALA A 207 -36.63 9.67 3.42
CA ALA A 207 -36.67 8.66 2.37
C ALA A 207 -36.95 9.27 0.98
N GLY A 208 -36.14 8.94 -0.01
CA GLY A 208 -36.22 9.45 -1.38
C GLY A 208 -35.51 10.80 -1.60
N GLU A 209 -34.95 11.44 -0.56
CA GLU A 209 -34.11 12.64 -0.76
C GLU A 209 -32.73 12.24 -1.22
N HIS A 210 -32.21 12.98 -2.20
CA HIS A 210 -30.87 12.83 -2.76
C HIS A 210 -30.12 14.16 -2.67
N LEU A 211 -28.95 14.16 -2.02
CA LEU A 211 -28.10 15.34 -1.85
C LEU A 211 -26.68 15.02 -2.30
N THR A 212 -26.07 15.96 -2.98
CA THR A 212 -24.70 15.82 -3.50
C THR A 212 -23.79 16.94 -3.00
N PHE A 213 -22.53 16.59 -2.77
CA PHE A 213 -21.47 17.49 -2.33
C PHE A 213 -20.19 17.17 -3.06
N SER A 214 -19.44 18.19 -3.44
CA SER A 214 -18.10 18.02 -4.03
C SER A 214 -17.12 19.03 -3.46
N THR A 215 -15.87 18.61 -3.26
CA THR A 215 -14.77 19.53 -3.01
C THR A 215 -13.72 19.37 -4.11
N THR A 216 -13.30 20.50 -4.70
CA THR A 216 -12.35 20.57 -5.82
C THR A 216 -11.14 21.35 -5.40
N TRP A 217 -9.93 20.79 -5.58
CA TRP A 217 -8.68 21.52 -5.44
C TRP A 217 -8.20 22.08 -6.78
N PHE A 218 -7.62 23.27 -6.73
CA PHE A 218 -6.90 23.89 -7.84
C PHE A 218 -5.96 24.98 -7.34
N LYS A 219 -5.04 25.40 -8.20
CA LYS A 219 -4.13 26.49 -7.85
C LYS A 219 -4.89 27.80 -7.73
N SER A 220 -4.69 28.52 -6.63
CA SER A 220 -5.46 29.71 -6.24
C SER A 220 -5.46 30.85 -7.25
N HIS A 221 -4.48 30.90 -8.16
CA HIS A 221 -4.38 31.88 -9.23
C HIS A 221 -5.06 31.45 -10.54
N HIS A 222 -5.63 30.25 -10.59
CA HIS A 222 -6.44 29.79 -11.72
C HIS A 222 -7.92 30.17 -11.52
N ALA A 223 -8.67 30.13 -12.61
CA ALA A 223 -10.12 30.27 -12.54
C ALA A 223 -10.73 29.08 -11.79
N VAL A 224 -11.84 29.32 -11.10
CA VAL A 224 -12.60 28.27 -10.42
C VAL A 224 -13.08 27.25 -11.47
N PRO A 225 -12.77 25.95 -11.32
CA PRO A 225 -13.25 24.94 -12.24
C PRO A 225 -14.78 24.85 -12.25
N PRO A 226 -15.42 24.44 -13.36
CA PRO A 226 -16.85 24.21 -13.40
C PRO A 226 -17.26 23.09 -12.42
N PRO A 227 -18.54 23.08 -11.98
CA PRO A 227 -19.06 21.94 -11.22
C PRO A 227 -18.97 20.67 -12.05
N ILE A 228 -18.92 19.53 -11.36
CA ILE A 228 -19.00 18.20 -11.99
C ILE A 228 -20.47 17.75 -12.02
N ASP A 229 -20.83 16.95 -13.01
CA ASP A 229 -22.07 16.19 -13.02
C ASP A 229 -21.86 14.93 -12.17
N VAL A 230 -22.40 14.96 -10.94
CA VAL A 230 -22.11 13.93 -9.94
C VAL A 230 -22.73 12.59 -10.33
N ASP A 231 -23.93 12.59 -10.91
CA ASP A 231 -24.65 11.37 -11.26
C ASP A 231 -23.98 10.63 -12.42
N ASP A 232 -23.55 11.36 -13.45
CA ASP A 232 -22.77 10.82 -14.55
C ASP A 232 -21.39 10.32 -14.08
N GLU A 233 -20.73 11.07 -13.20
CA GLU A 233 -19.34 10.80 -12.82
C GLU A 233 -19.21 9.56 -11.92
N VAL A 234 -20.22 9.24 -11.10
CA VAL A 234 -20.19 8.00 -10.30
C VAL A 234 -20.23 6.77 -11.18
N GLU A 235 -21.10 6.74 -12.20
CA GLU A 235 -21.18 5.63 -13.14
C GLU A 235 -19.91 5.48 -13.99
N GLN A 236 -19.38 6.60 -14.48
CA GLN A 236 -18.14 6.61 -15.24
C GLN A 236 -16.95 6.13 -14.41
N THR A 237 -16.86 6.56 -13.14
CA THR A 237 -15.76 6.16 -12.25
C THR A 237 -15.82 4.66 -11.95
N VAL A 238 -17.00 4.10 -11.62
CA VAL A 238 -17.16 2.65 -11.46
C VAL A 238 -16.77 1.92 -12.75
N GLY A 239 -17.30 2.36 -13.89
CA GLY A 239 -17.04 1.72 -15.18
C GLY A 239 -15.55 1.70 -15.57
N ARG A 240 -14.81 2.79 -15.31
CA ARG A 240 -13.37 2.86 -15.59
C ARG A 240 -12.58 1.88 -14.72
N TRP A 241 -12.89 1.80 -13.42
CA TRP A 241 -12.26 0.84 -12.51
C TRP A 241 -12.55 -0.60 -12.91
N GLU A 242 -13.81 -0.93 -13.24
CA GLU A 242 -14.20 -2.28 -13.64
C GLU A 242 -13.56 -2.69 -14.98
N VAL A 243 -13.44 -1.76 -15.95
CA VAL A 243 -12.72 -2.02 -17.20
C VAL A 243 -11.28 -2.39 -16.90
N TRP A 244 -10.61 -1.65 -16.03
CA TRP A 244 -9.24 -1.96 -15.63
C TRP A 244 -9.15 -3.31 -14.89
N ALA A 245 -10.02 -3.56 -13.92
CA ALA A 245 -10.00 -4.79 -13.11
C ALA A 245 -10.22 -6.07 -13.94
N ARG A 246 -10.99 -5.98 -15.04
CA ARG A 246 -11.23 -7.10 -15.97
C ARG A 246 -9.97 -7.60 -16.69
N SER A 247 -8.91 -6.81 -16.73
CA SER A 247 -7.62 -7.23 -17.32
C SER A 247 -6.90 -8.29 -16.48
N CYS A 248 -7.34 -8.52 -15.23
CA CYS A 248 -6.77 -9.55 -14.37
C CYS A 248 -7.03 -10.95 -14.94
N ASP A 249 -5.97 -11.65 -15.32
CA ASP A 249 -5.99 -13.00 -15.87
C ASP A 249 -5.94 -14.12 -14.80
N HIS A 250 -5.70 -13.77 -13.53
CA HIS A 250 -5.67 -14.73 -12.42
C HIS A 250 -7.04 -15.40 -12.23
N SER A 251 -7.09 -16.71 -12.41
CA SER A 251 -8.29 -17.55 -12.26
C SER A 251 -8.25 -18.50 -11.07
N GLY A 252 -7.15 -18.46 -10.30
CA GLY A 252 -6.89 -19.34 -9.16
C GLY A 252 -7.68 -18.98 -7.89
N PRO A 253 -7.40 -19.69 -6.79
CA PRO A 253 -7.97 -19.37 -5.49
C PRO A 253 -7.60 -17.93 -5.06
N TYR A 254 -8.39 -17.34 -4.15
CA TYR A 254 -8.21 -15.98 -3.65
C TYR A 254 -8.38 -14.85 -4.68
N ARG A 255 -9.02 -15.11 -5.83
CA ARG A 255 -9.18 -14.14 -6.93
C ARG A 255 -9.73 -12.78 -6.46
N GLU A 256 -10.72 -12.77 -5.57
CA GLU A 256 -11.30 -11.54 -5.03
C GLU A 256 -10.26 -10.69 -4.28
N ALA A 257 -9.47 -11.32 -3.41
CA ALA A 257 -8.39 -10.65 -2.67
C ALA A 257 -7.26 -10.17 -3.61
N VAL A 258 -6.95 -10.94 -4.66
CA VAL A 258 -5.98 -10.56 -5.70
C VAL A 258 -6.48 -9.34 -6.47
N VAL A 259 -7.71 -9.31 -6.96
CA VAL A 259 -8.28 -8.17 -7.69
C VAL A 259 -8.31 -6.92 -6.81
N ARG A 260 -8.75 -7.04 -5.55
CA ARG A 260 -8.73 -5.91 -4.61
C ARG A 260 -7.31 -5.41 -4.37
N SER A 261 -6.34 -6.28 -4.23
CA SER A 261 -4.93 -5.91 -4.06
C SER A 261 -4.35 -5.23 -5.31
N LEU A 262 -4.65 -5.73 -6.50
CA LEU A 262 -4.27 -5.09 -7.76
C LEU A 262 -4.86 -3.68 -7.90
N LEU A 263 -6.12 -3.50 -7.54
CA LEU A 263 -6.78 -2.19 -7.50
C LEU A 263 -6.08 -1.22 -6.52
N VAL A 264 -5.66 -1.69 -5.34
CA VAL A 264 -4.87 -0.88 -4.40
C VAL A 264 -3.55 -0.45 -5.04
N LEU A 265 -2.81 -1.38 -5.65
CA LEU A 265 -1.56 -1.05 -6.35
C LEU A 265 -1.79 -0.05 -7.49
N ARG A 266 -2.90 -0.17 -8.21
CA ARG A 266 -3.27 0.78 -9.28
C ARG A 266 -3.57 2.18 -8.74
N VAL A 267 -4.32 2.30 -7.64
CA VAL A 267 -4.53 3.60 -6.98
C VAL A 267 -3.21 4.24 -6.57
N LEU A 268 -2.30 3.46 -5.99
CA LEU A 268 -0.99 3.94 -5.53
C LEU A 268 0.00 4.25 -6.67
N THR A 269 -0.35 3.91 -7.91
CA THR A 269 0.39 4.27 -9.12
C THR A 269 -0.11 5.61 -9.67
N HIS A 270 0.72 6.64 -9.61
CA HIS A 270 0.34 7.98 -10.07
C HIS A 270 0.16 8.03 -11.57
N GLY A 271 -1.08 8.25 -12.02
CA GLY A 271 -1.46 8.19 -13.44
C GLY A 271 -0.72 9.17 -14.34
N GLY A 272 -0.36 10.36 -13.83
CA GLY A 272 0.34 11.39 -14.62
C GLY A 272 1.84 11.16 -14.76
N THR A 273 2.50 10.47 -13.83
CA THR A 273 3.97 10.32 -13.83
C THR A 273 4.46 8.89 -13.93
N GLY A 274 3.67 7.92 -13.49
CA GLY A 274 4.05 6.51 -13.39
C GLY A 274 4.80 6.15 -12.09
N GLY A 275 4.97 7.09 -11.16
CA GLY A 275 5.56 6.82 -9.84
C GLY A 275 4.60 6.00 -8.97
N ILE A 276 5.12 5.06 -8.19
CA ILE A 276 4.34 4.17 -7.33
C ILE A 276 4.71 4.44 -5.87
N VAL A 277 3.76 4.95 -5.07
CA VAL A 277 4.01 5.23 -3.66
C VAL A 277 3.81 3.99 -2.79
N ALA A 278 4.61 3.87 -1.72
CA ALA A 278 4.52 2.72 -0.81
C ALA A 278 3.22 2.69 0.00
N ALA A 279 2.69 3.87 0.37
CA ALA A 279 1.37 4.05 0.97
C ALA A 279 0.89 5.50 0.77
N PRO A 280 -0.43 5.79 0.87
CA PRO A 280 -0.94 7.15 0.75
C PRO A 280 -0.82 7.95 2.07
N THR A 281 -0.30 7.34 3.14
CA THR A 281 -0.22 7.89 4.49
C THR A 281 1.21 8.13 4.95
N THR A 282 1.33 8.93 5.98
CA THR A 282 2.55 9.09 6.76
C THR A 282 2.28 8.82 8.24
N SER A 283 3.31 8.39 8.94
CA SER A 283 3.40 8.38 10.42
C SER A 283 2.29 7.62 11.15
N LEU A 284 1.65 6.67 10.50
CA LEU A 284 0.93 5.62 11.20
C LEU A 284 1.96 4.68 11.85
N PRO A 285 1.84 4.38 13.15
CA PRO A 285 2.93 3.77 13.91
C PRO A 285 3.02 2.25 13.70
N GLU A 286 4.25 1.73 13.66
CA GLU A 286 4.53 0.28 13.75
C GLU A 286 4.15 -0.28 15.15
N GLN A 287 4.15 0.59 16.18
CA GLN A 287 3.71 0.27 17.53
C GLN A 287 2.98 1.47 18.14
N PHE A 288 1.76 1.28 18.66
CA PHE A 288 0.99 2.35 19.26
C PHE A 288 1.74 3.01 20.44
N GLY A 289 1.85 4.35 20.39
CA GLY A 289 2.63 5.14 21.34
C GLY A 289 4.15 5.11 21.10
N GLY A 290 4.61 4.37 20.08
CA GLY A 290 6.02 4.20 19.74
C GLY A 290 6.57 5.29 18.82
N PRO A 291 7.91 5.31 18.62
CA PRO A 291 8.59 6.31 17.81
C PRO A 291 8.81 5.91 16.35
N ARG A 292 8.45 4.70 15.96
CA ARG A 292 8.63 4.16 14.59
C ARG A 292 7.46 4.59 13.72
N ASN A 293 7.55 5.81 13.18
CA ASN A 293 6.48 6.49 12.43
C ASN A 293 7.09 7.14 11.19
N TRP A 294 6.87 6.56 9.99
CA TRP A 294 7.59 6.93 8.77
C TRP A 294 6.66 7.48 7.69
N ASP A 295 7.20 8.29 6.78
CA ASP A 295 6.46 8.81 5.64
C ASP A 295 6.62 7.87 4.43
N TYR A 296 5.52 7.25 3.99
CA TYR A 296 5.49 6.27 2.90
C TYR A 296 4.88 6.81 1.61
N ARG A 297 4.64 8.11 1.51
CA ARG A 297 4.04 8.75 0.33
C ARG A 297 5.03 8.99 -0.82
N PHE A 298 6.13 8.26 -0.83
CA PHE A 298 7.21 8.33 -1.82
C PHE A 298 7.35 7.02 -2.59
N CYS A 299 8.11 7.08 -3.68
CA CYS A 299 8.34 5.97 -4.59
C CYS A 299 9.69 5.30 -4.30
N TRP A 300 9.69 4.21 -3.54
CA TRP A 300 10.85 3.33 -3.42
C TRP A 300 11.04 2.55 -4.71
N LEU A 301 12.26 2.49 -5.22
CA LEU A 301 12.58 1.74 -6.43
C LEU A 301 12.32 0.24 -6.25
N ARG A 302 12.57 -0.31 -5.07
CA ARG A 302 12.26 -1.68 -4.68
C ARG A 302 10.75 -1.97 -4.74
N ASP A 303 9.94 -1.22 -3.99
CA ASP A 303 8.49 -1.43 -3.91
C ASP A 303 7.82 -1.26 -5.27
N ALA A 304 8.27 -0.27 -6.03
CA ALA A 304 7.80 -0.03 -7.38
C ALA A 304 8.15 -1.18 -8.34
N SER A 305 9.36 -1.74 -8.24
CA SER A 305 9.78 -2.89 -9.05
C SER A 305 8.96 -4.14 -8.72
N LEU A 306 8.75 -4.43 -7.44
CA LEU A 306 7.93 -5.57 -7.00
C LEU A 306 6.44 -5.39 -7.36
N THR A 307 5.93 -4.15 -7.28
CA THR A 307 4.56 -3.84 -7.73
C THR A 307 4.42 -4.10 -9.23
N LEU A 308 5.42 -3.70 -10.01
CA LEU A 308 5.42 -3.94 -11.44
C LEU A 308 5.43 -5.44 -11.77
N GLU A 309 6.23 -6.23 -11.04
CA GLU A 309 6.22 -7.68 -11.19
C GLU A 309 4.82 -8.26 -10.92
N ALA A 310 4.16 -7.83 -9.85
CA ALA A 310 2.80 -8.29 -9.52
C ALA A 310 1.79 -7.92 -10.61
N LEU A 311 1.85 -6.70 -11.14
CA LEU A 311 1.00 -6.25 -12.24
C LEU A 311 1.24 -7.05 -13.52
N LEU A 312 2.50 -7.21 -13.93
CA LEU A 312 2.87 -7.97 -15.13
C LEU A 312 2.40 -9.42 -15.08
N ARG A 313 2.62 -10.10 -13.94
CA ARG A 313 2.19 -11.50 -13.73
C ARG A 313 0.67 -11.67 -13.67
N SER A 314 -0.07 -10.56 -13.55
CA SER A 314 -1.53 -10.52 -13.51
C SER A 314 -2.16 -9.96 -14.80
N GLY A 315 -1.38 -9.77 -15.88
CA GLY A 315 -1.87 -9.36 -17.21
C GLY A 315 -1.83 -7.85 -17.49
N TYR A 316 -1.21 -7.01 -16.61
CA TYR A 316 -1.19 -5.56 -16.78
C TYR A 316 0.14 -5.08 -17.37
N HIS A 317 0.12 -4.63 -18.63
CA HIS A 317 1.32 -4.21 -19.37
C HIS A 317 1.49 -2.69 -19.50
N GLU A 318 0.41 -1.91 -19.49
CA GLU A 318 0.46 -0.47 -19.70
C GLU A 318 1.20 0.25 -18.58
N GLU A 319 0.97 -0.16 -17.34
CA GLU A 319 1.62 0.37 -16.14
C GLU A 319 3.14 0.20 -16.20
N THR A 320 3.60 -0.88 -16.83
CA THR A 320 5.03 -1.17 -17.03
C THR A 320 5.72 -0.11 -17.87
N VAL A 321 5.08 0.34 -18.94
CA VAL A 321 5.62 1.39 -19.81
C VAL A 321 5.69 2.71 -19.05
N LEU A 322 4.64 3.06 -18.31
CA LEU A 322 4.57 4.28 -17.50
C LEU A 322 5.68 4.30 -16.43
N TRP A 323 5.82 3.19 -15.70
CA TRP A 323 6.85 3.06 -14.67
C TRP A 323 8.27 3.10 -15.25
N ARG A 324 8.54 2.36 -16.33
CA ARG A 324 9.85 2.42 -17.00
C ARG A 324 10.23 3.84 -17.40
N ASN A 325 9.28 4.58 -17.97
CA ASN A 325 9.50 5.97 -18.35
C ASN A 325 9.71 6.88 -17.14
N TRP A 326 9.01 6.61 -16.03
CA TRP A 326 9.24 7.30 -14.76
C TRP A 326 10.63 6.98 -14.21
N LEU A 327 11.03 5.70 -14.17
CA LEU A 327 12.34 5.25 -13.72
C LEU A 327 13.47 5.95 -14.50
N LEU A 328 13.39 5.95 -15.84
CA LEU A 328 14.38 6.61 -16.70
C LEU A 328 14.54 8.10 -16.36
N ARG A 329 13.45 8.79 -15.99
CA ARG A 329 13.52 10.19 -15.57
C ARG A 329 14.06 10.35 -14.14
N ALA A 330 13.61 9.54 -13.20
CA ALA A 330 13.98 9.64 -11.79
C ALA A 330 15.47 9.37 -11.56
N VAL A 331 16.02 8.35 -12.24
CA VAL A 331 17.43 7.97 -12.11
C VAL A 331 18.35 8.59 -13.17
N ALA A 332 17.83 9.50 -14.02
CA ALA A 332 18.62 10.20 -15.00
C ALA A 332 19.75 10.99 -14.33
N GLY A 333 21.01 10.75 -14.76
CA GLY A 333 22.20 11.37 -14.20
C GLY A 333 23.32 10.37 -13.96
N ASP A 334 24.20 10.66 -13.02
CA ASP A 334 25.26 9.74 -12.62
C ASP A 334 24.68 8.58 -11.79
N PRO A 335 24.94 7.32 -12.13
CA PRO A 335 24.55 6.17 -11.32
C PRO A 335 25.06 6.19 -9.87
N GLU A 336 26.11 6.95 -9.57
CA GLU A 336 26.62 7.13 -8.20
C GLU A 336 25.69 8.01 -7.35
N ASP A 337 24.91 8.89 -7.98
CA ASP A 337 23.93 9.76 -7.31
C ASP A 337 22.53 9.13 -7.22
N MET A 338 22.36 7.88 -7.58
CA MET A 338 21.06 7.21 -7.52
C MET A 338 20.60 7.04 -6.08
N GLN A 339 19.39 7.54 -5.79
CA GLN A 339 18.71 7.35 -4.52
C GLN A 339 17.87 6.07 -4.53
N ILE A 340 17.51 5.58 -3.37
CA ILE A 340 16.62 4.40 -3.22
C ILE A 340 15.15 4.76 -3.37
N MET A 341 14.79 6.04 -3.18
CA MET A 341 13.43 6.56 -3.29
C MET A 341 13.41 7.97 -3.86
N TYR A 342 12.24 8.34 -4.40
CA TYR A 342 12.00 9.62 -5.05
C TYR A 342 10.58 10.12 -4.73
N ALA A 343 10.33 11.41 -4.92
CA ALA A 343 8.98 11.94 -4.97
C ALA A 343 8.21 11.35 -6.18
N VAL A 344 6.90 11.47 -6.17
CA VAL A 344 6.01 10.94 -7.23
C VAL A 344 6.40 11.42 -8.64
N ASP A 345 6.93 12.63 -8.77
CA ASP A 345 7.39 13.20 -10.05
C ASP A 345 8.87 12.92 -10.37
N GLY A 346 9.57 12.18 -9.51
CA GLY A 346 11.00 11.91 -9.62
C GLY A 346 11.89 12.92 -8.90
N GLY A 347 11.30 13.82 -8.09
CA GLY A 347 12.03 14.77 -7.24
C GLY A 347 12.91 14.06 -6.22
N ARG A 348 14.09 14.63 -5.93
CA ARG A 348 15.13 14.02 -5.10
C ARG A 348 15.20 14.56 -3.67
N GLU A 349 14.57 15.72 -3.40
CA GLU A 349 14.63 16.37 -2.08
C GLU A 349 13.51 15.85 -1.18
N LEU A 350 13.82 14.93 -0.30
CA LEU A 350 12.89 14.29 0.63
C LEU A 350 13.32 14.47 2.11
N PRO A 351 13.67 15.69 2.54
CA PRO A 351 14.23 15.90 3.88
C PRO A 351 13.24 15.50 4.97
N GLU A 352 13.65 14.59 5.84
CA GLU A 352 12.85 14.19 7.00
C GLU A 352 12.71 15.37 7.99
N ARG A 353 11.48 15.65 8.40
CA ARG A 353 11.13 16.71 9.35
C ARG A 353 10.02 16.27 10.28
N GLU A 354 10.06 16.73 11.52
CA GLU A 354 9.04 16.46 12.51
C GLU A 354 7.96 17.56 12.54
N LEU A 355 6.71 17.13 12.66
CA LEU A 355 5.53 17.99 12.80
C LEU A 355 5.08 18.01 14.27
N SER A 356 5.75 18.79 15.10
CA SER A 356 5.54 18.84 16.54
C SER A 356 4.15 19.33 16.99
N HIS A 357 3.36 19.94 16.07
CA HIS A 357 2.02 20.43 16.34
C HIS A 357 0.93 19.35 16.17
N LEU A 358 1.28 18.15 15.70
CA LEU A 358 0.39 17.01 15.64
C LEU A 358 0.68 16.04 16.78
N ASP A 359 -0.39 15.49 17.36
CA ASP A 359 -0.28 14.56 18.48
C ASP A 359 0.17 13.16 18.08
N GLY A 360 0.08 12.84 16.79
CA GLY A 360 0.33 11.52 16.23
C GLY A 360 -0.85 10.57 16.45
N TYR A 361 -0.96 9.57 15.57
CA TYR A 361 -1.99 8.54 15.67
C TYR A 361 -1.85 7.79 17.00
N ALA A 362 -2.92 7.72 17.77
CA ALA A 362 -2.95 7.12 19.11
C ALA A 362 -1.82 7.64 20.04
N GLY A 363 -1.43 8.92 19.89
CA GLY A 363 -0.36 9.54 20.67
C GLY A 363 1.06 9.13 20.26
N SER A 364 1.24 8.50 19.10
CA SER A 364 2.53 8.03 18.61
C SER A 364 3.33 9.17 18.01
N ARG A 365 4.47 9.47 18.61
CA ARG A 365 5.35 10.59 18.21
C ARG A 365 6.77 10.10 17.93
N PRO A 366 7.52 10.83 17.09
CA PRO A 366 7.14 12.04 16.34
C PRO A 366 6.28 11.75 15.10
N VAL A 367 5.48 12.73 14.67
CA VAL A 367 4.90 12.74 13.32
C VAL A 367 5.95 13.26 12.36
N ARG A 368 6.25 12.51 11.30
CA ARG A 368 7.31 12.83 10.33
C ARG A 368 6.73 13.07 8.93
N ILE A 369 7.40 13.92 8.17
CA ILE A 369 7.25 14.08 6.72
C ILE A 369 8.64 14.08 6.08
N GLY A 370 8.73 13.60 4.82
CA GLY A 370 10.02 13.25 4.26
C GLY A 370 10.56 11.95 4.87
N ASN A 371 11.66 11.42 4.36
CA ASN A 371 12.22 10.18 4.87
C ASN A 371 13.75 10.17 4.74
N ALA A 372 14.46 10.05 5.86
CA ALA A 372 15.93 10.05 5.90
C ALA A 372 16.56 8.80 5.28
N ALA A 373 15.79 7.75 4.98
CA ALA A 373 16.29 6.60 4.23
C ALA A 373 16.71 6.96 2.79
N VAL A 374 16.31 8.13 2.28
CA VAL A 374 16.74 8.66 0.98
C VAL A 374 18.26 8.71 0.82
N ASP A 375 18.98 8.94 1.92
CA ASP A 375 20.45 9.03 1.95
C ASP A 375 21.13 7.67 2.19
N GLN A 376 20.35 6.59 2.32
CA GLN A 376 20.89 5.25 2.57
C GLN A 376 21.41 4.59 1.31
N ARG A 377 22.39 3.71 1.53
CA ARG A 377 22.87 2.80 0.50
C ARG A 377 22.17 1.45 0.66
N GLN A 378 21.49 1.00 -0.39
CA GLN A 378 20.82 -0.29 -0.47
C GLN A 378 21.17 -0.95 -1.81
N THR A 379 21.97 -2.00 -1.77
CA THR A 379 22.46 -2.66 -3.01
C THR A 379 21.44 -3.64 -3.60
N ASP A 380 20.45 -4.06 -2.85
CA ASP A 380 19.31 -4.89 -3.30
C ASP A 380 18.48 -4.19 -4.39
N VAL A 381 18.29 -2.88 -4.30
CA VAL A 381 17.50 -2.07 -5.25
C VAL A 381 17.90 -2.33 -6.72
N MET A 382 19.20 -2.53 -7.00
CA MET A 382 19.67 -2.84 -8.35
C MET A 382 19.15 -4.18 -8.86
N GLY A 383 19.10 -5.18 -7.98
CA GLY A 383 18.54 -6.49 -8.31
C GLY A 383 17.06 -6.42 -8.60
N GLU A 384 16.30 -5.65 -7.80
CA GLU A 384 14.86 -5.45 -7.99
C GLU A 384 14.56 -4.78 -9.34
N ILE A 385 15.26 -3.68 -9.66
CA ILE A 385 15.11 -2.99 -10.95
C ILE A 385 15.42 -3.93 -12.11
N MET A 386 16.53 -4.66 -12.04
CA MET A 386 16.93 -5.55 -13.12
C MET A 386 15.98 -6.74 -13.27
N ALA A 387 15.43 -7.27 -12.16
CA ALA A 387 14.44 -8.34 -12.19
C ALA A 387 13.12 -7.88 -12.84
N ALA A 388 12.62 -6.70 -12.47
CA ALA A 388 11.41 -6.14 -13.06
C ALA A 388 11.55 -5.86 -14.57
N LEU A 389 12.70 -5.30 -14.99
CA LEU A 389 12.97 -5.03 -16.41
C LEU A 389 13.22 -6.31 -17.22
N ASP A 390 13.78 -7.36 -16.61
CA ASP A 390 13.94 -8.66 -17.26
C ASP A 390 12.59 -9.35 -17.47
N LEU A 391 11.72 -9.35 -16.46
CA LEU A 391 10.35 -9.86 -16.57
C LEU A 391 9.55 -9.09 -17.65
N ALA A 392 9.65 -7.76 -17.66
CA ALA A 392 9.00 -6.95 -18.68
C ALA A 392 9.45 -7.34 -20.10
N ARG A 393 10.73 -7.64 -20.27
CA ARG A 393 11.33 -8.11 -21.53
C ARG A 393 10.82 -9.50 -21.92
N GLU A 394 10.73 -10.43 -20.95
CA GLU A 394 10.17 -11.76 -21.16
C GLU A 394 8.68 -11.70 -21.57
N GLN A 395 7.95 -10.69 -21.10
CA GLN A 395 6.56 -10.39 -21.47
C GLN A 395 6.43 -9.58 -22.79
N GLY A 396 7.52 -9.42 -23.54
CA GLY A 396 7.51 -8.80 -24.86
C GLY A 396 7.67 -7.27 -24.89
N LEU A 397 7.97 -6.62 -23.76
CA LEU A 397 8.29 -5.20 -23.74
C LEU A 397 9.76 -4.99 -24.15
N GLU A 398 9.98 -4.58 -25.40
CA GLU A 398 11.33 -4.32 -25.92
C GLU A 398 12.03 -3.18 -25.20
N ASP A 399 13.33 -3.33 -24.95
CA ASP A 399 14.18 -2.26 -24.43
C ASP A 399 14.42 -1.19 -25.49
N THR A 400 14.31 0.08 -25.05
CA THR A 400 14.83 1.17 -25.85
C THR A 400 16.36 1.26 -25.69
N PRO A 401 17.10 1.86 -26.66
CA PRO A 401 18.53 2.07 -26.53
C PRO A 401 18.92 2.83 -25.24
N GLU A 402 18.08 3.78 -24.80
CA GLU A 402 18.25 4.55 -23.58
C GLU A 402 18.07 3.66 -22.34
N SER A 403 17.01 2.83 -22.31
CA SER A 403 16.74 1.89 -21.21
C SER A 403 17.91 0.93 -21.02
N TRP A 404 18.38 0.29 -22.10
CA TRP A 404 19.51 -0.62 -22.00
C TRP A 404 20.83 0.10 -21.64
N SER A 405 21.04 1.31 -22.13
CA SER A 405 22.21 2.12 -21.77
C SER A 405 22.23 2.42 -20.27
N LEU A 406 21.09 2.79 -19.69
CA LEU A 406 20.93 3.00 -18.25
C LEU A 406 21.20 1.70 -17.47
N GLN A 407 20.57 0.58 -17.83
CA GLN A 407 20.78 -0.72 -17.18
C GLN A 407 22.27 -1.10 -17.15
N ARG A 408 22.98 -0.93 -18.26
CA ARG A 408 24.44 -1.19 -18.30
C ARG A 408 25.24 -0.26 -17.38
N ALA A 409 24.85 1.01 -17.29
CA ALA A 409 25.52 1.97 -16.42
C ALA A 409 25.30 1.61 -14.94
N LEU A 410 24.08 1.25 -14.57
CA LEU A 410 23.71 0.80 -13.22
C LEU A 410 24.49 -0.47 -12.83
N VAL A 411 24.49 -1.49 -13.69
CA VAL A 411 25.24 -2.74 -13.42
C VAL A 411 26.75 -2.50 -13.40
N ALA A 412 27.28 -1.57 -14.22
CA ALA A 412 28.70 -1.22 -14.18
C ALA A 412 29.08 -0.49 -12.88
N ASN A 413 28.21 0.36 -12.37
CA ASN A 413 28.38 1.00 -11.06
C ASN A 413 28.33 -0.05 -9.93
N LEU A 414 27.30 -0.90 -9.92
CA LEU A 414 27.19 -2.01 -8.98
C LEU A 414 28.43 -2.90 -8.97
N ALA A 415 28.98 -3.24 -10.14
CA ALA A 415 30.17 -4.06 -10.28
C ALA A 415 31.47 -3.44 -9.72
N ARG A 416 31.49 -2.14 -9.44
CA ARG A 416 32.60 -1.47 -8.73
C ARG A 416 32.46 -1.53 -7.21
N HIS A 417 31.22 -1.53 -6.73
CA HIS A 417 30.88 -1.33 -5.32
C HIS A 417 30.18 -2.53 -4.67
N TRP A 418 30.06 -3.65 -5.39
CA TRP A 418 29.25 -4.81 -5.00
C TRP A 418 29.59 -5.41 -3.64
N ASN A 419 30.83 -5.28 -3.18
CA ASN A 419 31.35 -5.86 -1.94
C ASN A 419 31.37 -4.88 -0.76
N GLU A 420 30.82 -3.68 -0.92
CA GLU A 420 30.72 -2.71 0.17
C GLU A 420 29.49 -3.01 1.04
N PRO A 421 29.56 -2.80 2.38
CA PRO A 421 28.41 -3.00 3.25
C PRO A 421 27.33 -1.96 2.97
N ASP A 422 26.08 -2.27 3.31
CA ASP A 422 24.91 -1.43 3.06
C ASP A 422 23.93 -1.39 4.25
N ASN A 423 22.77 -0.74 4.06
CA ASN A 423 21.71 -0.65 5.06
C ASN A 423 20.68 -1.80 4.95
N GLY A 424 20.74 -2.59 3.87
CA GLY A 424 19.82 -3.70 3.60
C GLY A 424 18.39 -3.28 3.30
N LEU A 425 17.57 -4.26 2.93
CA LEU A 425 16.16 -4.12 2.56
C LEU A 425 15.32 -3.36 3.60
N TRP A 426 15.62 -3.53 4.89
CA TRP A 426 14.84 -2.98 6.00
C TRP A 426 15.26 -1.58 6.44
N GLU A 427 16.10 -0.91 5.66
CA GLU A 427 16.50 0.49 5.93
C GLU A 427 17.16 0.66 7.30
N ILE A 428 17.99 -0.32 7.66
CA ILE A 428 18.65 -0.38 8.95
C ILE A 428 19.39 0.94 9.25
N ARG A 429 19.05 1.59 10.36
CA ARG A 429 19.69 2.84 10.83
C ARG A 429 20.91 2.56 11.73
N GLY A 430 21.21 1.29 11.97
CA GLY A 430 22.41 0.81 12.65
C GLY A 430 23.65 0.81 11.76
N PRO A 431 24.74 0.15 12.19
CA PRO A 431 25.96 0.03 11.39
C PRO A 431 25.71 -0.70 10.07
N LEU A 432 26.37 -0.24 9.00
CA LEU A 432 26.36 -0.93 7.71
C LEU A 432 26.85 -2.37 7.85
N ARG A 433 26.17 -3.30 7.16
CA ARG A 433 26.48 -4.74 7.19
C ARG A 433 26.52 -5.32 5.77
N HIS A 434 27.09 -6.51 5.66
CA HIS A 434 26.98 -7.33 4.45
C HIS A 434 25.73 -8.20 4.56
N PHE A 435 24.54 -7.61 4.29
CA PHE A 435 23.29 -8.35 4.33
C PHE A 435 23.26 -9.42 3.24
N THR A 436 22.85 -10.63 3.62
CA THR A 436 22.81 -11.78 2.71
C THR A 436 21.84 -11.54 1.56
N HIS A 437 20.64 -11.00 1.84
CA HIS A 437 19.69 -10.62 0.81
C HIS A 437 20.27 -9.61 -0.18
N SER A 438 20.89 -8.52 0.29
CA SER A 438 21.53 -7.52 -0.58
C SER A 438 22.56 -8.16 -1.52
N ARG A 439 23.37 -9.12 -1.02
CA ARG A 439 24.35 -9.83 -1.85
C ARG A 439 23.70 -10.75 -2.88
N VAL A 440 22.61 -11.42 -2.50
CA VAL A 440 21.80 -12.19 -3.47
C VAL A 440 21.25 -11.27 -4.55
N MET A 441 20.77 -10.08 -4.22
CA MET A 441 20.23 -9.13 -5.20
C MET A 441 21.33 -8.52 -6.11
N VAL A 442 22.57 -8.40 -5.64
CA VAL A 442 23.72 -8.13 -6.53
C VAL A 442 23.90 -9.25 -7.55
N TRP A 443 23.80 -10.52 -7.12
CA TRP A 443 23.84 -11.66 -8.03
C TRP A 443 22.68 -11.60 -9.04
N VAL A 444 21.46 -11.27 -8.59
CA VAL A 444 20.27 -11.11 -9.45
C VAL A 444 20.51 -10.06 -10.54
N ALA A 445 21.01 -8.87 -10.18
CA ALA A 445 21.29 -7.81 -11.14
C ALA A 445 22.23 -8.26 -12.26
N LEU A 446 23.30 -8.99 -11.90
CA LEU A 446 24.25 -9.54 -12.86
C LEU A 446 23.61 -10.65 -13.72
N ASP A 447 22.83 -11.54 -13.09
CA ASP A 447 22.16 -12.63 -13.78
C ASP A 447 21.18 -12.12 -14.84
N ARG A 448 20.31 -11.16 -14.48
CA ARG A 448 19.35 -10.54 -15.40
C ARG A 448 20.05 -9.75 -16.52
N ALA A 449 21.17 -9.08 -16.23
CA ALA A 449 21.97 -8.42 -17.25
C ALA A 449 22.63 -9.41 -18.22
N ILE A 450 23.04 -10.58 -17.76
CA ILE A 450 23.55 -11.68 -18.58
C ILE A 450 22.42 -12.24 -19.45
N ASN A 451 21.23 -12.50 -18.88
CA ASN A 451 20.05 -12.97 -19.63
C ASN A 451 19.69 -12.01 -20.77
N ALA A 452 19.74 -10.70 -20.52
CA ALA A 452 19.50 -9.67 -21.54
C ALA A 452 20.45 -9.80 -22.75
N ILE A 453 21.71 -10.17 -22.52
CA ILE A 453 22.67 -10.40 -23.60
C ILE A 453 22.44 -11.74 -24.30
N GLU A 454 22.28 -12.83 -23.51
CA GLU A 454 22.26 -14.20 -24.04
C GLU A 454 20.94 -14.56 -24.73
N ARG A 455 19.80 -14.13 -24.15
CA ARG A 455 18.48 -14.47 -24.66
C ARG A 455 17.91 -13.43 -25.61
N HIS A 456 18.22 -12.15 -25.38
CA HIS A 456 17.65 -11.04 -26.15
C HIS A 456 18.67 -10.32 -27.05
N GLY A 457 19.90 -10.79 -27.13
CA GLY A 457 20.91 -10.32 -28.07
C GLY A 457 21.46 -8.91 -27.80
N LEU A 458 21.22 -8.37 -26.61
CA LEU A 458 21.71 -7.06 -26.22
C LEU A 458 23.24 -7.08 -26.02
N LYS A 459 23.91 -5.91 -26.11
CA LYS A 459 25.38 -5.84 -26.08
C LYS A 459 25.88 -5.40 -24.72
N GLY A 460 26.84 -6.14 -24.16
CA GLY A 460 27.47 -5.83 -22.87
C GLY A 460 28.74 -6.66 -22.59
N PRO A 461 29.41 -6.42 -21.45
CA PRO A 461 30.66 -7.10 -21.09
C PRO A 461 30.40 -8.48 -20.47
N LEU A 462 29.84 -9.40 -21.24
CA LEU A 462 29.30 -10.70 -20.83
C LEU A 462 30.28 -11.50 -19.93
N GLU A 463 31.50 -11.70 -20.37
CA GLU A 463 32.47 -12.54 -19.63
C GLU A 463 32.84 -11.93 -18.26
N ARG A 464 32.93 -10.59 -18.19
CA ARG A 464 33.17 -9.89 -16.93
C ARG A 464 32.00 -10.09 -15.95
N TRP A 465 30.77 -9.98 -16.44
CA TRP A 465 29.57 -10.15 -15.60
C TRP A 465 29.38 -11.61 -15.16
N ARG A 466 29.67 -12.58 -16.05
CA ARG A 466 29.64 -14.01 -15.67
C ARG A 466 30.64 -14.33 -14.56
N ALA A 467 31.90 -13.84 -14.70
CA ALA A 467 32.92 -14.03 -13.68
C ALA A 467 32.50 -13.42 -12.33
N LEU A 468 31.99 -12.18 -12.36
CA LEU A 468 31.57 -11.50 -11.14
C LEU A 468 30.34 -12.20 -10.50
N ARG A 469 29.35 -12.60 -11.30
CA ARG A 469 28.18 -13.37 -10.82
C ARG A 469 28.61 -14.65 -10.09
N SER A 470 29.58 -15.37 -10.64
CA SER A 470 30.13 -16.57 -10.01
C SER A 470 30.85 -16.27 -8.70
N THR A 471 31.61 -15.17 -8.64
CA THR A 471 32.27 -14.71 -7.41
C THR A 471 31.28 -14.36 -6.32
N VAL A 472 30.26 -13.57 -6.64
CA VAL A 472 29.20 -13.17 -5.69
C VAL A 472 28.47 -14.39 -5.16
N ARG A 473 28.10 -15.34 -6.05
CA ARG A 473 27.43 -16.58 -5.61
C ARG A 473 28.31 -17.39 -4.65
N ALA A 474 29.59 -17.54 -4.96
CA ALA A 474 30.52 -18.28 -4.10
C ALA A 474 30.63 -17.63 -2.71
N GLU A 475 30.73 -16.29 -2.66
CA GLU A 475 30.81 -15.54 -1.40
C GLU A 475 29.54 -15.70 -0.56
N VAL A 476 28.35 -15.58 -1.17
CA VAL A 476 27.07 -15.77 -0.44
C VAL A 476 26.98 -17.18 0.11
N MET A 477 27.38 -18.20 -0.66
CA MET A 477 27.32 -19.59 -0.23
C MET A 477 28.34 -19.92 0.88
N ASP A 478 29.46 -19.20 0.94
CA ASP A 478 30.50 -19.36 1.96
C ASP A 478 30.18 -18.59 3.25
N ARG A 479 29.75 -17.33 3.14
CA ARG A 479 29.61 -16.40 4.26
C ARG A 479 28.17 -16.14 4.71
N GLY A 480 27.19 -16.24 3.79
CA GLY A 480 25.78 -16.03 4.06
C GLY A 480 25.06 -17.28 4.60
N TYR A 481 25.67 -18.48 4.44
CA TYR A 481 25.15 -19.73 4.94
C TYR A 481 25.90 -20.19 6.21
N ASN A 482 25.17 -20.39 7.30
CA ASN A 482 25.74 -20.89 8.54
C ASN A 482 25.58 -22.42 8.61
N VAL A 483 26.69 -23.15 8.52
CA VAL A 483 26.72 -24.63 8.48
C VAL A 483 26.22 -25.23 9.80
N GLU A 484 26.53 -24.62 10.95
CA GLU A 484 26.14 -25.11 12.27
C GLU A 484 24.63 -25.00 12.48
N ARG A 485 24.01 -23.90 12.03
CA ARG A 485 22.56 -23.70 12.06
C ARG A 485 21.84 -24.38 10.91
N GLY A 486 22.53 -24.72 9.83
CA GLY A 486 21.93 -25.29 8.63
C GLY A 486 21.00 -24.34 7.87
N CYS A 487 21.22 -23.02 7.95
CA CYS A 487 20.39 -22.00 7.31
C CYS A 487 21.21 -20.80 6.81
N PHE A 488 20.64 -20.03 5.90
CA PHE A 488 21.14 -18.68 5.59
C PHE A 488 20.88 -17.75 6.76
N THR A 489 21.72 -16.72 6.92
CA THR A 489 21.68 -15.74 8.01
C THR A 489 21.45 -14.33 7.50
N GLN A 490 20.96 -13.43 8.34
CA GLN A 490 20.59 -12.06 8.00
C GLN A 490 21.73 -11.30 7.33
N HIS A 491 22.90 -11.36 7.91
CA HIS A 491 24.13 -10.76 7.36
C HIS A 491 25.32 -11.69 7.65
N TYR A 492 26.46 -11.41 7.05
CA TYR A 492 27.67 -12.16 7.32
C TYR A 492 28.09 -12.05 8.78
N ASP A 493 28.70 -13.10 9.30
CA ASP A 493 29.23 -13.19 10.67
C ASP A 493 28.15 -13.06 11.78
N THR A 494 26.91 -13.48 11.50
CA THR A 494 25.82 -13.58 12.48
C THR A 494 25.19 -14.96 12.52
N THR A 495 24.42 -15.24 13.57
CA THR A 495 23.52 -16.39 13.68
C THR A 495 22.05 -16.01 13.54
N GLU A 496 21.74 -14.71 13.44
CA GLU A 496 20.38 -14.22 13.27
C GLU A 496 19.84 -14.54 11.87
N VAL A 497 18.52 -14.75 11.79
CA VAL A 497 17.79 -14.93 10.54
C VAL A 497 16.95 -13.70 10.23
N ASP A 498 16.52 -13.61 8.98
CA ASP A 498 15.78 -12.49 8.41
C ASP A 498 14.70 -13.03 7.47
N ALA A 499 13.52 -12.44 7.50
CA ALA A 499 12.41 -12.87 6.65
C ALA A 499 12.69 -12.72 5.15
N SER A 500 13.54 -11.77 4.75
CA SER A 500 13.95 -11.58 3.33
C SER A 500 14.65 -12.79 2.74
N LEU A 501 15.22 -13.67 3.57
CA LEU A 501 15.83 -14.91 3.13
C LEU A 501 14.83 -15.90 2.51
N LEU A 502 13.53 -15.73 2.79
CA LEU A 502 12.45 -16.48 2.13
C LEU A 502 12.31 -16.15 0.64
N LEU A 503 12.88 -15.04 0.18
CA LEU A 503 12.84 -14.60 -1.22
C LEU A 503 13.92 -15.24 -2.11
N LEU A 504 14.89 -15.96 -1.55
CA LEU A 504 16.03 -16.48 -2.30
C LEU A 504 15.65 -17.39 -3.50
N PRO A 505 14.68 -18.30 -3.39
CA PRO A 505 14.23 -19.10 -4.53
C PRO A 505 13.48 -18.29 -5.57
N SER A 506 12.62 -17.37 -5.16
CA SER A 506 11.77 -16.60 -6.10
C SER A 506 12.57 -15.72 -7.07
N VAL A 507 13.83 -15.39 -6.71
CA VAL A 507 14.77 -14.71 -7.63
C VAL A 507 15.71 -15.67 -8.38
N GLY A 508 15.57 -16.98 -8.17
CA GLY A 508 16.33 -18.04 -8.85
C GLY A 508 17.74 -18.25 -8.29
N PHE A 509 18.05 -17.75 -7.09
CA PHE A 509 19.37 -17.90 -6.49
C PHE A 509 19.61 -19.34 -5.99
N ILE A 510 18.57 -19.99 -5.47
CA ILE A 510 18.58 -21.35 -4.95
C ILE A 510 17.26 -22.05 -5.31
N ALA A 511 17.25 -23.37 -5.37
CA ALA A 511 16.00 -24.12 -5.60
C ALA A 511 15.13 -24.19 -4.34
N ASP A 512 13.81 -24.30 -4.51
CA ASP A 512 12.85 -24.37 -3.40
C ASP A 512 13.04 -25.61 -2.53
N ASP A 513 13.53 -26.72 -3.11
CA ASP A 513 13.79 -28.00 -2.46
C ASP A 513 15.24 -28.15 -1.93
N ASP A 514 16.09 -27.13 -2.10
CA ASP A 514 17.45 -27.16 -1.60
C ASP A 514 17.46 -27.31 -0.06
N PRO A 515 18.21 -28.30 0.50
CA PRO A 515 18.24 -28.52 1.96
C PRO A 515 18.62 -27.28 2.79
N ARG A 516 19.43 -26.36 2.22
CA ARG A 516 19.84 -25.11 2.87
C ARG A 516 18.68 -24.13 2.96
N PHE A 517 17.83 -24.07 1.93
CA PHE A 517 16.64 -23.24 1.94
C PHE A 517 15.57 -23.83 2.87
N LEU A 518 15.35 -25.13 2.81
CA LEU A 518 14.46 -25.82 3.76
C LEU A 518 14.91 -25.63 5.23
N GLY A 519 16.23 -25.58 5.47
CA GLY A 519 16.81 -25.20 6.76
C GLY A 519 16.50 -23.76 7.15
N THR A 520 16.52 -22.85 6.18
CA THR A 520 16.21 -21.44 6.39
C THR A 520 14.72 -21.22 6.73
N ILE A 521 13.80 -21.91 6.05
CA ILE A 521 12.37 -21.89 6.41
C ILE A 521 12.20 -22.28 7.88
N ARG A 522 12.79 -23.43 8.31
CA ARG A 522 12.71 -23.88 9.71
C ARG A 522 13.29 -22.87 10.70
N ALA A 523 14.38 -22.21 10.36
CA ALA A 523 14.99 -21.19 11.20
C ALA A 523 14.10 -19.94 11.34
N VAL A 524 13.46 -19.50 10.25
CA VAL A 524 12.49 -18.41 10.26
C VAL A 524 11.26 -18.76 11.11
N GLU A 525 10.73 -19.98 10.97
CA GLU A 525 9.62 -20.49 11.82
C GLU A 525 9.98 -20.44 13.31
N GLN A 526 11.18 -20.87 13.66
CA GLN A 526 11.63 -20.93 15.06
C GLN A 526 11.89 -19.55 15.67
N ASP A 527 12.53 -18.65 14.92
CA ASP A 527 13.04 -17.40 15.45
C ASP A 527 12.09 -16.23 15.24
N LEU A 528 11.35 -16.19 14.11
CA LEU A 528 10.57 -15.01 13.68
C LEU A 528 9.06 -15.20 13.74
N LEU A 529 8.55 -16.43 13.87
CA LEU A 529 7.10 -16.65 13.92
C LEU A 529 6.54 -16.25 15.30
N ARG A 530 5.70 -15.22 15.33
CA ARG A 530 5.04 -14.68 16.53
C ARG A 530 3.52 -14.76 16.39
N ASN A 531 2.88 -15.52 17.24
CA ASN A 531 1.42 -15.73 17.19
C ASN A 531 0.93 -16.09 15.77
N GLY A 532 1.74 -16.88 15.02
CA GLY A 532 1.44 -17.35 13.67
C GLY A 532 1.60 -16.29 12.56
N LEU A 533 2.30 -15.19 12.81
CA LEU A 533 2.73 -14.18 11.82
C LEU A 533 4.25 -13.97 11.91
N VAL A 534 4.88 -13.58 10.83
CA VAL A 534 6.34 -13.50 10.69
C VAL A 534 6.84 -12.09 10.93
N MET A 535 7.79 -11.94 11.87
CA MET A 535 8.56 -10.70 12.08
C MET A 535 9.58 -10.49 10.96
N ARG A 536 9.95 -9.25 10.67
CA ARG A 536 11.05 -8.94 9.73
C ARG A 536 12.37 -9.57 10.18
N TYR A 537 12.72 -9.33 11.42
CA TYR A 537 13.91 -9.81 12.15
C TYR A 537 13.65 -9.71 13.67
N ARG A 538 14.59 -10.10 14.47
CA ARG A 538 14.50 -9.92 15.94
C ARG A 538 15.01 -8.51 16.32
N THR A 539 14.12 -7.61 16.69
CA THR A 539 14.45 -6.24 17.13
C THR A 539 15.38 -6.23 18.33
N GLN A 540 15.23 -7.23 19.23
CA GLN A 540 16.06 -7.41 20.43
C GLN A 540 17.54 -7.68 20.11
N ALA A 541 17.87 -8.10 18.87
CA ALA A 541 19.26 -8.23 18.42
C ALA A 541 19.95 -6.89 18.22
N GLY A 542 19.18 -5.77 18.19
CA GLY A 542 19.69 -4.39 18.10
C GLY A 542 20.37 -4.05 16.78
N VAL A 543 20.07 -4.80 15.72
CA VAL A 543 20.67 -4.60 14.39
C VAL A 543 20.23 -3.29 13.76
N ASP A 544 18.98 -2.88 14.01
CA ASP A 544 18.35 -1.73 13.38
C ASP A 544 18.74 -0.37 13.97
N GLY A 545 19.32 -0.35 15.18
CA GLY A 545 19.75 0.88 15.85
C GLY A 545 18.60 1.77 16.30
N LEU A 546 17.36 1.26 16.33
CA LEU A 546 16.16 2.00 16.70
C LEU A 546 15.62 1.58 18.08
N PRO A 547 15.06 2.52 18.86
CA PRO A 547 14.33 2.18 20.08
C PRO A 547 12.93 1.65 19.76
N GLY A 548 12.33 0.92 20.72
CA GLY A 548 10.99 0.35 20.61
C GLY A 548 10.97 -1.03 19.97
N ASP A 549 9.78 -1.58 19.87
CA ASP A 549 9.50 -2.87 19.20
C ASP A 549 8.61 -2.61 17.98
N GLU A 550 8.32 -3.65 17.22
CA GLU A 550 7.45 -3.64 16.05
C GLU A 550 6.52 -4.85 16.09
N HIS A 551 5.48 -4.82 15.28
CA HIS A 551 4.60 -5.95 15.08
C HIS A 551 5.01 -6.77 13.83
N PRO A 552 4.45 -8.00 13.64
CA PRO A 552 4.68 -8.78 12.44
C PRO A 552 4.34 -8.00 11.16
N PHE A 553 5.29 -7.95 10.25
CA PHE A 553 5.12 -7.33 8.95
C PHE A 553 4.36 -8.28 8.01
N LEU A 554 3.19 -7.87 7.51
CA LEU A 554 2.29 -8.78 6.78
C LEU A 554 2.95 -9.39 5.53
N ALA A 555 3.75 -8.63 4.81
CA ALA A 555 4.47 -9.12 3.64
C ALA A 555 5.37 -10.31 3.96
N CYS A 556 6.04 -10.33 5.12
CA CYS A 556 6.90 -11.45 5.54
C CYS A 556 6.10 -12.75 5.71
N SER A 557 4.87 -12.64 6.21
CA SER A 557 3.98 -13.79 6.35
C SER A 557 3.50 -14.32 4.99
N PHE A 558 3.24 -13.45 4.02
CA PHE A 558 2.95 -13.86 2.65
C PHE A 558 4.18 -14.49 1.95
N TRP A 559 5.40 -14.02 2.25
CA TRP A 559 6.62 -14.66 1.75
C TRP A 559 6.78 -16.07 2.31
N LEU A 560 6.37 -16.31 3.56
CA LEU A 560 6.35 -17.66 4.12
C LEU A 560 5.33 -18.56 3.41
N VAL A 561 4.16 -18.04 3.00
CA VAL A 561 3.21 -18.78 2.14
C VAL A 561 3.88 -19.19 0.83
N THR A 562 4.56 -18.27 0.15
CA THR A 562 5.29 -18.55 -1.10
C THR A 562 6.36 -19.61 -0.89
N ALA A 563 7.14 -19.51 0.19
CA ALA A 563 8.17 -20.48 0.53
C ALA A 563 7.60 -21.86 0.86
N TYR A 564 6.46 -21.95 1.54
CA TYR A 564 5.76 -23.22 1.79
C TYR A 564 5.26 -23.85 0.49
N ALA A 565 4.65 -23.05 -0.39
CA ALA A 565 4.16 -23.53 -1.69
C ALA A 565 5.30 -24.11 -2.53
N GLY A 566 6.42 -23.40 -2.67
CA GLY A 566 7.59 -23.87 -3.40
C GLY A 566 8.25 -25.11 -2.79
N ALA A 567 8.23 -25.23 -1.45
CA ALA A 567 8.74 -26.39 -0.72
C ALA A 567 7.76 -27.60 -0.72
N GLY A 568 6.61 -27.53 -1.40
CA GLY A 568 5.59 -28.59 -1.45
C GLY A 568 4.76 -28.74 -0.18
N ARG A 569 4.81 -27.77 0.76
CA ARG A 569 4.05 -27.73 2.02
C ARG A 569 2.69 -27.05 1.80
N LEU A 570 1.87 -27.58 0.87
CA LEU A 570 0.65 -26.92 0.38
C LEU A 570 -0.42 -26.74 1.46
N GLU A 571 -0.63 -27.72 2.33
CA GLU A 571 -1.61 -27.59 3.42
C GLU A 571 -1.28 -26.42 4.35
N GLU A 572 -0.02 -26.26 4.71
CA GLU A 572 0.46 -25.17 5.57
C GLU A 572 0.41 -23.82 4.85
N ALA A 573 0.74 -23.81 3.55
CA ALA A 573 0.65 -22.63 2.71
C ALA A 573 -0.80 -22.12 2.61
N HIS A 574 -1.77 -22.99 2.34
CA HIS A 574 -3.19 -22.63 2.30
C HIS A 574 -3.71 -22.19 3.67
N ALA A 575 -3.36 -22.91 4.75
CA ALA A 575 -3.78 -22.53 6.09
C ALA A 575 -3.30 -21.13 6.49
N LEU A 576 -2.04 -20.81 6.18
CA LEU A 576 -1.48 -19.48 6.44
C LEU A 576 -2.12 -18.42 5.53
N MET A 577 -2.29 -18.70 4.24
CA MET A 577 -2.93 -17.78 3.30
C MET A 577 -4.37 -17.42 3.69
N HIS A 578 -5.18 -18.41 4.07
CA HIS A 578 -6.54 -18.18 4.58
C HIS A 578 -6.54 -17.26 5.79
N ARG A 579 -5.62 -17.49 6.72
CA ARG A 579 -5.48 -16.62 7.88
C ARG A 579 -5.11 -15.20 7.51
N LEU A 580 -4.16 -15.00 6.59
CA LEU A 580 -3.67 -13.69 6.18
C LEU A 580 -4.74 -12.88 5.43
N VAL A 581 -5.48 -13.52 4.53
CA VAL A 581 -6.60 -12.87 3.82
C VAL A 581 -7.69 -12.43 4.80
N ALA A 582 -7.94 -13.22 5.87
CA ALA A 582 -8.90 -12.86 6.90
C ALA A 582 -8.47 -11.67 7.80
N LEU A 583 -7.21 -11.21 7.72
CA LEU A 583 -6.75 -9.99 8.41
C LEU A 583 -7.11 -8.70 7.66
N ALA A 584 -7.51 -8.78 6.38
CA ALA A 584 -8.01 -7.63 5.65
C ALA A 584 -9.26 -7.06 6.33
N ASN A 585 -9.42 -5.74 6.24
CA ASN A 585 -10.64 -5.13 6.77
C ASN A 585 -11.89 -5.48 5.94
N ASP A 586 -13.05 -4.98 6.34
CA ASP A 586 -14.35 -5.27 5.71
C ASP A 586 -14.48 -4.82 4.24
N VAL A 587 -13.51 -4.06 3.72
CA VAL A 587 -13.43 -3.65 2.31
C VAL A 587 -12.15 -4.16 1.61
N GLY A 588 -11.49 -5.15 2.21
CA GLY A 588 -10.38 -5.89 1.60
C GLY A 588 -9.02 -5.18 1.60
N LEU A 589 -8.77 -4.27 2.53
CA LEU A 589 -7.52 -3.51 2.63
C LEU A 589 -6.61 -4.05 3.74
N LEU A 590 -5.30 -3.98 3.51
CA LEU A 590 -4.25 -4.43 4.43
C LEU A 590 -3.34 -3.25 4.83
N SER A 591 -2.96 -3.22 6.11
CA SER A 591 -1.91 -2.34 6.65
C SER A 591 -0.52 -2.92 6.42
N GLU A 592 0.49 -2.20 6.88
CA GLU A 592 1.89 -2.62 6.88
C GLU A 592 2.12 -3.82 7.80
N GLU A 593 1.70 -3.69 9.04
CA GLU A 593 1.89 -4.65 10.12
C GLU A 593 0.56 -4.98 10.80
N TYR A 594 0.57 -5.99 11.64
CA TYR A 594 -0.59 -6.41 12.39
C TYR A 594 -0.21 -6.80 13.82
N ASP A 595 -0.92 -6.25 14.80
CA ASP A 595 -0.84 -6.67 16.20
C ASP A 595 -1.75 -7.90 16.44
N PRO A 596 -1.19 -9.11 16.50
CA PRO A 596 -1.99 -10.33 16.66
C PRO A 596 -2.56 -10.50 18.09
N VAL A 597 -2.08 -9.75 19.07
CA VAL A 597 -2.55 -9.79 20.46
C VAL A 597 -3.72 -8.84 20.64
N GLY A 598 -3.58 -7.60 20.16
CA GLY A 598 -4.64 -6.59 20.19
C GLY A 598 -5.67 -6.76 19.07
N SER A 599 -5.40 -7.60 18.08
CA SER A 599 -6.21 -7.77 16.86
C SER A 599 -6.42 -6.45 16.14
N ARG A 600 -5.32 -5.70 15.92
CA ARG A 600 -5.34 -4.34 15.34
C ARG A 600 -4.40 -4.24 14.14
N MET A 601 -4.83 -3.50 13.14
CA MET A 601 -3.93 -3.02 12.08
C MET A 601 -3.00 -1.93 12.63
N VAL A 602 -1.73 -1.97 12.23
CA VAL A 602 -0.69 -1.01 12.61
C VAL A 602 0.19 -0.69 11.39
N GLY A 603 0.93 0.42 11.44
CA GLY A 603 1.73 0.90 10.31
C GLY A 603 0.90 1.64 9.25
N ASN A 604 1.57 2.08 8.17
CA ASN A 604 0.94 2.84 7.10
C ASN A 604 -0.11 2.03 6.34
N PHE A 605 -1.18 2.72 5.85
CA PHE A 605 -2.40 2.07 5.36
C PHE A 605 -3.07 2.81 4.19
N PRO A 606 -3.62 2.05 3.19
CA PRO A 606 -3.22 0.68 2.89
C PRO A 606 -1.78 0.66 2.38
N GLN A 607 -1.09 -0.47 2.55
CA GLN A 607 0.33 -0.55 2.25
C GLN A 607 0.59 -1.43 1.03
N ALA A 608 1.29 -0.87 0.02
CA ALA A 608 1.58 -1.55 -1.26
C ALA A 608 2.27 -2.90 -1.05
N PHE A 609 3.26 -2.96 -0.17
CA PHE A 609 4.09 -4.16 0.05
C PHE A 609 3.27 -5.36 0.56
N SER A 610 2.29 -5.12 1.45
CA SER A 610 1.37 -6.16 1.93
C SER A 610 0.48 -6.70 0.81
N HIS A 611 -0.07 -5.80 -0.03
CA HIS A 611 -0.92 -6.17 -1.16
C HIS A 611 -0.15 -6.88 -2.27
N LEU A 612 1.06 -6.42 -2.63
CA LEU A 612 1.88 -7.10 -3.64
C LEU A 612 2.32 -8.50 -3.18
N ALA A 613 2.64 -8.65 -1.88
CA ALA A 613 3.03 -9.94 -1.33
C ALA A 613 1.85 -10.93 -1.30
N LEU A 614 0.62 -10.46 -1.04
CA LEU A 614 -0.60 -11.26 -1.17
C LEU A 614 -0.77 -11.79 -2.62
N ILE A 615 -0.62 -10.91 -3.62
CA ILE A 615 -0.75 -11.31 -5.04
C ILE A 615 0.28 -12.40 -5.37
N ARG A 616 1.54 -12.19 -5.01
CA ARG A 616 2.61 -13.17 -5.28
C ARG A 616 2.36 -14.50 -4.60
N ALA A 617 1.88 -14.49 -3.35
CA ALA A 617 1.55 -15.71 -2.61
C ALA A 617 0.38 -16.48 -3.26
N ALA A 618 -0.66 -15.76 -3.72
CA ALA A 618 -1.79 -16.36 -4.43
C ALA A 618 -1.38 -16.99 -5.76
N LEU A 619 -0.51 -16.32 -6.54
CA LEU A 619 0.03 -16.84 -7.80
C LEU A 619 0.89 -18.09 -7.54
N ALA A 620 1.78 -18.07 -6.55
CA ALA A 620 2.63 -19.21 -6.20
C ALA A 620 1.81 -20.43 -5.76
N LEU A 621 0.74 -20.22 -4.97
CA LEU A 621 -0.19 -21.28 -4.60
C LEU A 621 -0.90 -21.86 -5.82
N HIS A 622 -1.39 -21.03 -6.73
CA HIS A 622 -2.07 -21.49 -7.94
C HIS A 622 -1.15 -22.32 -8.85
N GLU A 623 0.10 -21.90 -9.02
CA GLU A 623 1.13 -22.64 -9.77
C GLU A 623 1.42 -23.99 -9.11
N ALA A 624 1.60 -24.03 -7.78
CA ALA A 624 1.90 -25.23 -7.05
C ALA A 624 0.72 -26.24 -7.01
N ASP A 625 -0.52 -25.77 -6.86
CA ASP A 625 -1.73 -26.60 -6.93
C ASP A 625 -1.89 -27.22 -8.32
N SER A 626 -1.61 -26.46 -9.38
CA SER A 626 -1.68 -26.94 -10.76
C SER A 626 -0.66 -28.04 -11.03
N ALA A 627 0.60 -27.85 -10.58
CA ALA A 627 1.65 -28.85 -10.73
C ALA A 627 1.30 -30.14 -9.95
N HIS A 628 0.76 -30.02 -8.73
CA HIS A 628 0.37 -31.18 -7.92
C HIS A 628 -0.80 -31.97 -8.52
N SER A 629 -1.73 -31.31 -9.19
CA SER A 629 -2.86 -31.96 -9.86
C SER A 629 -2.45 -32.72 -11.14
N GLU A 630 -1.40 -32.29 -11.83
CA GLU A 630 -0.84 -32.98 -13.00
C GLU A 630 -0.04 -34.23 -12.62
N ASP A 631 0.62 -34.23 -11.46
CA ASP A 631 1.41 -35.36 -10.95
C ASP A 631 0.56 -36.48 -10.31
N THR A 632 -0.73 -36.27 -10.06
CA THR A 632 -1.64 -37.27 -9.50
C THR A 632 -2.44 -37.92 -10.62
N PRO A 633 -2.06 -39.14 -11.14
CA PRO A 633 -2.82 -39.81 -12.18
C PRO A 633 -4.18 -40.24 -11.66
N SER A 634 -5.25 -39.87 -12.37
CA SER A 634 -6.65 -40.23 -12.13
C SER A 634 -6.90 -41.72 -12.22
#